data_f5c5d543f648ffb30f0cfd81da8a4557
#
_entry.id   f5c5d543f648ffb30f0cfd81da8a4557
#
_cell.length_a   1.000
_cell.length_b   1.000
_cell.length_c   1.000
_cell.angle_alpha   90.00
_cell.angle_beta   90.00
_cell.angle_gamma   90.00
#
_symmetry.space_group_name_H-M   'P 1'
#
loop_
_entity.id
_entity.type
_entity.pdbx_description
1 polymer ?
#
loop_
_entity_poly.entity_id
_entity_poly.type
_entity_poly.pdbx_seq_one_letter_code
_entity_poly.pdbx_strand_id
1 'polypeptide(L)'
;SDLFSGGLETRWEVIKPVFWHGLTLSTAGVFITAAAVGVFVWAITDFSIYEGLLLGAIVSSTDAAAVFSILRSRQLGLKKNIRSLLELESGSNDPMAYFLTVAVMGIILSEHSSVIDIVPLFIRQVVIGVATGFLFGKVGKEIINHIELDYVGLYPVLVMALMFFTYSITDFLGGNGFLAIYL
;
A
#
# COMPACT_ATOMS: atom_id res chain seq x y z
N SER A 1 -6.00 6.64 8.27
CA SER A 1 -5.38 6.56 6.94
C SER A 1 -6.31 5.78 6.02
N ASP A 2 -6.37 6.19 4.76
CA ASP A 2 -7.32 5.64 3.78
C ASP A 2 -7.07 4.15 3.48
N LEU A 3 -5.82 3.69 3.60
CA LEU A 3 -5.45 2.27 3.47
C LEU A 3 -6.15 1.37 4.49
N PHE A 4 -6.11 1.76 5.75
CA PHE A 4 -6.73 0.98 6.81
C PHE A 4 -8.27 1.00 6.70
N SER A 5 -8.85 2.16 6.39
CA SER A 5 -10.29 2.27 6.11
C SER A 5 -10.71 1.42 4.92
N GLY A 6 -9.90 1.41 3.85
CA GLY A 6 -10.11 0.55 2.69
C GLY A 6 -10.12 -0.92 3.04
N GLY A 7 -9.18 -1.39 3.88
CA GLY A 7 -9.14 -2.77 4.36
C GLY A 7 -10.38 -3.16 5.17
N LEU A 8 -10.83 -2.28 6.07
CA LEU A 8 -12.04 -2.53 6.90
C LEU A 8 -13.34 -2.61 6.10
N GLU A 9 -13.48 -1.83 5.04
CA GLU A 9 -14.69 -1.79 4.20
C GLU A 9 -14.73 -2.90 3.14
N THR A 10 -13.61 -3.57 2.93
CA THR A 10 -13.41 -4.51 1.84
C THR A 10 -13.96 -5.90 2.17
N ARG A 11 -15.02 -6.32 1.46
CA ARG A 11 -15.62 -7.67 1.57
C ARG A 11 -15.09 -8.57 0.45
N TRP A 12 -14.58 -9.75 0.82
CA TRP A 12 -13.99 -10.72 -0.12
C TRP A 12 -14.92 -11.05 -1.32
N GLU A 13 -16.22 -11.22 -1.06
CA GLU A 13 -17.19 -11.53 -2.12
C GLU A 13 -17.28 -10.43 -3.18
N VAL A 14 -16.96 -9.19 -2.81
CA VAL A 14 -17.04 -8.02 -3.69
C VAL A 14 -15.73 -7.86 -4.48
N ILE A 15 -14.61 -8.26 -3.90
CA ILE A 15 -13.28 -8.15 -4.51
C ILE A 15 -12.98 -9.33 -5.43
N LYS A 16 -13.40 -10.53 -5.06
CA LYS A 16 -13.08 -11.76 -5.78
C LYS A 16 -13.21 -11.64 -7.32
N PRO A 17 -14.27 -11.03 -7.89
CA PRO A 17 -14.40 -10.88 -9.35
C PRO A 17 -13.35 -10.00 -10.01
N VAL A 18 -12.76 -9.06 -9.26
CA VAL A 18 -11.81 -8.06 -9.77
C VAL A 18 -10.39 -8.25 -9.24
N PHE A 19 -10.18 -9.27 -8.42
CA PHE A 19 -8.92 -9.51 -7.70
C PHE A 19 -7.69 -9.53 -8.62
N TRP A 20 -7.72 -10.30 -9.68
CA TRP A 20 -6.59 -10.40 -10.61
C TRP A 20 -6.33 -9.11 -11.38
N HIS A 21 -7.39 -8.38 -11.74
CA HIS A 21 -7.26 -7.09 -12.40
C HIS A 21 -6.67 -6.04 -11.44
N GLY A 22 -7.15 -5.99 -10.19
CA GLY A 22 -6.62 -5.09 -9.18
C GLY A 22 -5.16 -5.39 -8.85
N LEU A 23 -4.81 -6.67 -8.67
CA LEU A 23 -3.44 -7.09 -8.43
C LEU A 23 -2.49 -6.73 -9.59
N THR A 24 -2.93 -6.91 -10.83
CA THR A 24 -2.13 -6.53 -12.00
C THR A 24 -1.93 -5.02 -12.08
N LEU A 25 -2.99 -4.23 -11.84
CA LEU A 25 -2.90 -2.77 -11.86
C LEU A 25 -2.01 -2.24 -10.74
N SER A 26 -2.17 -2.75 -9.52
CA SER A 26 -1.37 -2.31 -8.36
C SER A 26 0.09 -2.79 -8.41
N THR A 27 0.43 -3.75 -9.25
CA THR A 27 1.82 -4.20 -9.43
C THR A 27 2.42 -3.69 -10.74
N ALA A 28 1.98 -4.21 -11.88
CA ALA A 28 2.50 -3.80 -13.19
C ALA A 28 2.23 -2.31 -13.46
N GLY A 29 1.08 -1.76 -13.03
CA GLY A 29 0.77 -0.34 -13.16
C GLY A 29 1.77 0.54 -12.41
N VAL A 30 2.10 0.20 -11.16
CA VAL A 30 3.10 0.90 -10.35
C VAL A 30 4.48 0.87 -11.04
N PHE A 31 4.92 -0.30 -11.51
CA PHE A 31 6.21 -0.42 -12.22
C PHE A 31 6.25 0.41 -13.50
N ILE A 32 5.19 0.35 -14.30
CA ILE A 32 5.10 1.12 -15.56
C ILE A 32 5.11 2.63 -15.27
N THR A 33 4.32 3.08 -14.30
CA THR A 33 4.26 4.49 -13.90
C THR A 33 5.62 4.96 -13.38
N ALA A 34 6.24 4.19 -12.49
CA ALA A 34 7.56 4.52 -11.94
C ALA A 34 8.63 4.58 -13.03
N ALA A 35 8.63 3.63 -13.97
CA ALA A 35 9.56 3.63 -15.10
C ALA A 35 9.31 4.79 -16.06
N ALA A 36 8.06 5.08 -16.41
CA ALA A 36 7.71 6.17 -17.31
C ALA A 36 8.10 7.54 -16.74
N VAL A 37 7.75 7.79 -15.47
CA VAL A 37 8.13 9.03 -14.75
C VAL A 37 9.65 9.08 -14.55
N GLY A 38 10.28 7.97 -14.18
CA GLY A 38 11.72 7.90 -13.95
C GLY A 38 12.52 8.23 -15.22
N VAL A 39 12.16 7.63 -16.35
CA VAL A 39 12.78 7.91 -17.66
C VAL A 39 12.52 9.36 -18.08
N PHE A 40 11.29 9.86 -17.89
CA PHE A 40 10.96 11.24 -18.21
C PHE A 40 11.82 12.23 -17.40
N VAL A 41 11.92 12.04 -16.08
CA VAL A 41 12.74 12.88 -15.20
C VAL A 41 14.21 12.82 -15.60
N TRP A 42 14.76 11.63 -15.82
CA TRP A 42 16.13 11.45 -16.31
C TRP A 42 16.37 12.18 -17.64
N ALA A 43 15.42 12.17 -18.56
CA ALA A 43 15.56 12.79 -19.89
C ALA A 43 15.51 14.33 -19.87
N ILE A 44 14.87 14.95 -18.86
CA ILE A 44 14.67 16.42 -18.83
C ILE A 44 15.43 17.10 -17.70
N THR A 45 16.11 16.35 -16.83
CA THR A 45 16.91 16.89 -15.71
C THR A 45 18.31 16.29 -15.73
N ASP A 46 19.20 16.82 -14.87
CA ASP A 46 20.54 16.27 -14.65
C ASP A 46 20.55 15.07 -13.66
N PHE A 47 19.40 14.53 -13.31
CA PHE A 47 19.29 13.37 -12.43
C PHE A 47 19.80 12.10 -13.12
N SER A 48 20.43 11.23 -12.33
CA SER A 48 20.73 9.87 -12.77
C SER A 48 19.44 9.08 -12.99
N ILE A 49 19.52 8.00 -13.77
CA ILE A 49 18.35 7.12 -14.00
C ILE A 49 17.77 6.55 -12.69
N TYR A 50 18.62 6.27 -11.70
CA TYR A 50 18.17 5.75 -10.40
C TYR A 50 17.45 6.81 -9.57
N GLU A 51 17.91 8.06 -9.59
CA GLU A 51 17.21 9.17 -8.93
C GLU A 51 15.87 9.46 -9.61
N GLY A 52 15.82 9.40 -10.93
CA GLY A 52 14.58 9.47 -11.68
C GLY A 52 13.61 8.35 -11.32
N LEU A 53 14.09 7.09 -11.26
CA LEU A 53 13.29 5.94 -10.86
C LEU A 53 12.82 6.04 -9.40
N LEU A 54 13.63 6.60 -8.50
CA LEU A 54 13.23 6.82 -7.11
C LEU A 54 12.05 7.81 -7.03
N LEU A 55 12.14 8.92 -7.75
CA LEU A 55 11.03 9.88 -7.85
C LEU A 55 9.79 9.22 -8.47
N GLY A 56 9.98 8.45 -9.55
CA GLY A 56 8.92 7.69 -10.20
C GLY A 56 8.24 6.69 -9.24
N ALA A 57 9.02 5.98 -8.42
CA ALA A 57 8.49 5.05 -7.42
C ALA A 57 7.63 5.76 -6.36
N ILE A 58 8.11 6.90 -5.84
CA ILE A 58 7.39 7.69 -4.83
C ILE A 58 6.04 8.19 -5.36
N VAL A 59 5.97 8.65 -6.62
CA VAL A 59 4.74 9.20 -7.20
C VAL A 59 3.86 8.16 -7.89
N SER A 60 4.26 6.89 -7.91
CA SER A 60 3.52 5.82 -8.60
C SER A 60 2.31 5.31 -7.81
N SER A 61 2.21 5.64 -6.54
CA SER A 61 1.01 5.36 -5.73
C SER A 61 -0.14 6.27 -6.14
N THR A 62 -1.34 5.71 -6.23
CA THR A 62 -2.59 6.41 -6.60
C THR A 62 -3.59 6.34 -5.46
N ASP A 63 -4.42 7.38 -5.33
CA ASP A 63 -5.43 7.48 -4.27
C ASP A 63 -6.85 7.45 -4.85
N ALA A 64 -7.58 6.36 -4.60
CA ALA A 64 -8.97 6.21 -5.01
C ALA A 64 -9.92 7.15 -4.24
N ALA A 65 -9.59 7.57 -3.02
CA ALA A 65 -10.45 8.45 -2.23
C ALA A 65 -10.59 9.82 -2.90
N ALA A 66 -9.54 10.35 -3.51
CA ALA A 66 -9.58 11.57 -4.31
C ALA A 66 -10.53 11.42 -5.51
N VAL A 67 -10.45 10.29 -6.24
CA VAL A 67 -11.34 9.99 -7.36
C VAL A 67 -12.79 9.90 -6.90
N PHE A 68 -13.07 9.17 -5.82
CA PHE A 68 -14.44 9.03 -5.28
C PHE A 68 -15.00 10.34 -4.75
N SER A 69 -14.16 11.19 -4.19
CA SER A 69 -14.55 12.55 -3.75
C SER A 69 -15.06 13.38 -4.93
N ILE A 70 -14.33 13.39 -6.05
CA ILE A 70 -14.71 14.12 -7.26
C ILE A 70 -15.98 13.53 -7.88
N LEU A 71 -16.09 12.21 -7.97
CA LEU A 71 -17.28 11.55 -8.53
C LEU A 71 -18.55 11.84 -7.70
N ARG A 72 -18.43 11.82 -6.37
CA ARG A 72 -19.53 12.19 -5.46
C ARG A 72 -19.95 13.65 -5.65
N SER A 73 -19.01 14.58 -5.75
CA SER A 73 -19.32 15.99 -5.96
C SER A 73 -20.05 16.26 -7.28
N ARG A 74 -19.83 15.41 -8.29
CA ARG A 74 -20.48 15.46 -9.60
C ARG A 74 -21.73 14.57 -9.70
N GLN A 75 -22.13 13.89 -8.64
CA GLN A 75 -23.25 12.93 -8.61
C GLN A 75 -23.11 11.80 -9.65
N LEU A 76 -21.87 11.43 -10.01
CA LEU A 76 -21.58 10.36 -10.94
C LEU A 76 -21.43 9.04 -10.18
N GLY A 77 -22.22 8.05 -10.57
CA GLY A 77 -22.11 6.69 -10.01
C GLY A 77 -21.14 5.83 -10.81
N LEU A 78 -20.32 5.04 -10.11
CA LEU A 78 -19.53 3.98 -10.72
C LEU A 78 -20.28 2.65 -10.69
N LYS A 79 -20.07 1.83 -11.73
CA LYS A 79 -20.49 0.42 -11.67
C LYS A 79 -19.78 -0.26 -10.49
N LYS A 80 -20.49 -1.12 -9.77
CA LYS A 80 -20.00 -1.80 -8.56
C LYS A 80 -18.61 -2.44 -8.73
N ASN A 81 -18.36 -3.11 -9.84
CA ASN A 81 -17.10 -3.77 -10.12
C ASN A 81 -15.93 -2.78 -10.34
N ILE A 82 -16.20 -1.60 -10.93
CA ILE A 82 -15.17 -0.57 -11.13
C ILE A 82 -14.81 0.07 -9.79
N ARG A 83 -15.79 0.32 -8.94
CA ARG A 83 -15.55 0.85 -7.60
C ARG A 83 -14.64 -0.09 -6.80
N SER A 84 -15.00 -1.38 -6.73
CA SER A 84 -14.21 -2.37 -6.00
C SER A 84 -12.82 -2.59 -6.60
N LEU A 85 -12.69 -2.47 -7.93
CA LEU A 85 -11.40 -2.52 -8.59
C LEU A 85 -10.49 -1.36 -8.17
N LEU A 86 -11.02 -0.13 -8.16
CA LEU A 86 -10.27 1.05 -7.74
C LEU A 86 -9.90 1.01 -6.25
N GLU A 87 -10.80 0.54 -5.38
CA GLU A 87 -10.53 0.36 -3.96
C GLU A 87 -9.41 -0.67 -3.73
N LEU A 88 -9.46 -1.81 -4.42
CA LEU A 88 -8.42 -2.84 -4.32
C LEU A 88 -7.09 -2.36 -4.90
N GLU A 89 -7.10 -1.71 -6.06
CA GLU A 89 -5.91 -1.19 -6.72
C GLU A 89 -5.23 -0.16 -5.84
N SER A 90 -5.95 0.84 -5.35
CA SER A 90 -5.41 1.91 -4.50
C SER A 90 -4.87 1.38 -3.17
N GLY A 91 -5.56 0.45 -2.51
CA GLY A 91 -5.06 -0.14 -1.26
C GLY A 91 -3.84 -1.04 -1.44
N SER A 92 -3.65 -1.61 -2.63
CA SER A 92 -2.55 -2.54 -2.92
C SER A 92 -1.35 -1.88 -3.59
N ASN A 93 -1.51 -0.69 -4.21
CA ASN A 93 -0.42 -0.01 -4.90
C ASN A 93 0.55 0.68 -3.92
N ASP A 94 0.09 1.17 -2.76
CA ASP A 94 0.94 1.78 -1.75
C ASP A 94 2.03 0.81 -1.23
N PRO A 95 1.71 -0.44 -0.84
CA PRO A 95 2.73 -1.44 -0.51
C PRO A 95 3.75 -1.68 -1.63
N MET A 96 3.30 -1.64 -2.90
CA MET A 96 4.19 -1.83 -4.05
C MET A 96 5.06 -0.61 -4.31
N ALA A 97 4.51 0.60 -4.23
CA ALA A 97 5.27 1.84 -4.37
C ALA A 97 6.31 1.99 -3.26
N TYR A 98 5.95 1.65 -2.01
CA TYR A 98 6.87 1.61 -0.87
C TYR A 98 8.00 0.61 -1.11
N PHE A 99 7.66 -0.63 -1.50
CA PHE A 99 8.66 -1.64 -1.83
C PHE A 99 9.64 -1.14 -2.91
N LEU A 100 9.11 -0.58 -4.00
CA LEU A 100 9.92 -0.10 -5.11
C LEU A 100 10.82 1.07 -4.68
N THR A 101 10.31 1.98 -3.86
CA THR A 101 11.06 3.10 -3.28
C THR A 101 12.24 2.59 -2.44
N VAL A 102 12.01 1.65 -1.53
CA VAL A 102 13.06 1.06 -0.68
C VAL A 102 14.07 0.30 -1.52
N ALA A 103 13.63 -0.45 -2.53
CA ALA A 103 14.51 -1.19 -3.43
C ALA A 103 15.44 -0.25 -4.23
N VAL A 104 14.90 0.80 -4.84
CA VAL A 104 15.70 1.77 -5.61
C VAL A 104 16.62 2.57 -4.70
N MET A 105 16.15 2.98 -3.52
CA MET A 105 16.99 3.65 -2.53
C MET A 105 18.13 2.76 -2.05
N GLY A 106 17.90 1.46 -1.86
CA GLY A 106 18.93 0.49 -1.53
C GLY A 106 20.02 0.40 -2.60
N ILE A 107 19.65 0.44 -3.88
CA ILE A 107 20.61 0.47 -4.99
C ILE A 107 21.45 1.76 -4.97
N ILE A 108 20.83 2.91 -4.72
CA ILE A 108 21.51 4.21 -4.69
C ILE A 108 22.52 4.28 -3.52
N LEU A 109 22.14 3.76 -2.36
CA LEU A 109 22.95 3.85 -1.13
C LEU A 109 24.04 2.78 -1.03
N SER A 110 23.96 1.69 -1.79
CA SER A 110 24.88 0.57 -1.73
C SER A 110 25.65 0.46 -3.04
N GLU A 111 26.96 0.72 -2.99
CA GLU A 111 27.86 0.61 -4.17
C GLU A 111 27.91 -0.80 -4.81
N HIS A 112 27.36 -1.82 -4.13
CA HIS A 112 27.43 -3.24 -4.52
C HIS A 112 26.07 -3.96 -4.58
N SER A 113 24.94 -3.25 -4.47
CA SER A 113 23.62 -3.89 -4.55
C SER A 113 23.28 -4.25 -5.99
N SER A 114 23.12 -5.53 -6.24
CA SER A 114 22.65 -6.06 -7.51
C SER A 114 21.12 -6.01 -7.58
N VAL A 115 20.58 -5.87 -8.79
CA VAL A 115 19.13 -6.03 -9.03
C VAL A 115 18.61 -7.39 -8.53
N ILE A 116 19.49 -8.41 -8.47
CA ILE A 116 19.15 -9.75 -7.95
C ILE A 116 18.79 -9.70 -6.46
N ASP A 117 19.35 -8.78 -5.68
CA ASP A 117 19.09 -8.64 -4.25
C ASP A 117 17.68 -8.07 -3.95
N ILE A 118 17.01 -7.51 -4.96
CA ILE A 118 15.63 -7.00 -4.85
C ILE A 118 14.64 -8.13 -4.62
N VAL A 119 14.84 -9.30 -5.22
CA VAL A 119 13.89 -10.42 -5.11
C VAL A 119 13.76 -10.96 -3.68
N PRO A 120 14.86 -11.27 -2.97
CA PRO A 120 14.80 -11.65 -1.56
C PRO A 120 14.18 -10.55 -0.67
N LEU A 121 14.49 -9.29 -0.93
CA LEU A 121 13.91 -8.16 -0.23
C LEU A 121 12.38 -8.13 -0.40
N PHE A 122 11.89 -8.30 -1.62
CA PHE A 122 10.46 -8.36 -1.92
C PHE A 122 9.77 -9.49 -1.17
N ILE A 123 10.32 -10.71 -1.29
CA ILE A 123 9.76 -11.90 -0.63
C ILE A 123 9.69 -11.68 0.88
N ARG A 124 10.77 -11.19 1.48
CA ARG A 124 10.84 -10.88 2.91
C ARG A 124 9.77 -9.87 3.32
N GLN A 125 9.65 -8.75 2.61
CA GLN A 125 8.68 -7.72 2.90
C GLN A 125 7.24 -8.22 2.81
N VAL A 126 6.92 -9.02 1.78
CA VAL A 126 5.59 -9.60 1.60
C VAL A 126 5.29 -10.64 2.69
N VAL A 127 6.19 -11.59 2.93
CA VAL A 127 5.98 -12.66 3.91
C VAL A 127 5.78 -12.11 5.32
N ILE A 128 6.67 -11.21 5.75
CA ILE A 128 6.56 -10.60 7.08
C ILE A 128 5.32 -9.71 7.16
N GLY A 129 5.05 -8.88 6.14
CA GLY A 129 3.87 -8.01 6.09
C GLY A 129 2.56 -8.80 6.20
N VAL A 130 2.43 -9.88 5.43
CA VAL A 130 1.25 -10.76 5.50
C VAL A 130 1.13 -11.44 6.86
N ALA A 131 2.22 -12.01 7.38
CA ALA A 131 2.20 -12.72 8.66
C ALA A 131 1.82 -11.79 9.82
N THR A 132 2.43 -10.61 9.89
CA THR A 132 2.14 -9.62 10.94
C THR A 132 0.75 -9.00 10.77
N GLY A 133 0.31 -8.72 9.54
CA GLY A 133 -1.03 -8.20 9.27
C GLY A 133 -2.12 -9.14 9.75
N PHE A 134 -2.05 -10.42 9.42
CA PHE A 134 -3.00 -11.42 9.93
C PHE A 134 -2.91 -11.63 11.44
N LEU A 135 -1.70 -11.63 12.01
CA LEU A 135 -1.52 -11.80 13.46
C LEU A 135 -2.13 -10.62 14.22
N PHE A 136 -1.70 -9.40 13.89
CA PHE A 136 -2.16 -8.20 14.60
C PHE A 136 -3.61 -7.84 14.25
N GLY A 137 -4.09 -8.16 13.05
CA GLY A 137 -5.51 -8.04 12.70
C GLY A 137 -6.40 -8.91 13.58
N LYS A 138 -6.01 -10.17 13.84
CA LYS A 138 -6.74 -11.04 14.79
C LYS A 138 -6.67 -10.51 16.22
N VAL A 139 -5.48 -10.16 16.70
CA VAL A 139 -5.28 -9.62 18.05
C VAL A 139 -6.05 -8.30 18.22
N GLY A 140 -5.98 -7.40 17.25
CA GLY A 140 -6.70 -6.14 17.27
C GLY A 140 -8.22 -6.33 17.33
N LYS A 141 -8.74 -7.27 16.52
CA LYS A 141 -10.16 -7.64 16.57
C LYS A 141 -10.57 -8.13 17.96
N GLU A 142 -9.77 -9.02 18.58
CA GLU A 142 -10.07 -9.53 19.93
C GLU A 142 -10.01 -8.40 20.97
N ILE A 143 -9.03 -7.51 20.89
CA ILE A 143 -8.93 -6.35 21.78
C ILE A 143 -10.18 -5.48 21.64
N ILE A 144 -10.58 -5.11 20.42
CA ILE A 144 -11.74 -4.23 20.18
C ILE A 144 -13.04 -4.87 20.66
N ASN A 145 -13.19 -6.20 20.51
CA ASN A 145 -14.41 -6.91 20.90
C ASN A 145 -14.55 -7.10 22.41
N HIS A 146 -13.45 -7.12 23.17
CA HIS A 146 -13.48 -7.38 24.60
C HIS A 146 -13.21 -6.13 25.47
N ILE A 147 -12.72 -5.05 24.86
CA ILE A 147 -12.46 -3.82 25.61
C ILE A 147 -13.74 -3.02 25.75
N GLU A 148 -14.13 -2.75 26.99
CA GLU A 148 -15.25 -1.86 27.31
C GLU A 148 -14.68 -0.47 27.60
N LEU A 149 -14.73 0.43 26.58
CA LEU A 149 -14.29 1.81 26.76
C LEU A 149 -15.44 2.67 27.25
N ASP A 150 -15.20 3.49 28.27
CA ASP A 150 -16.21 4.38 28.88
C ASP A 150 -16.80 5.39 27.88
N TYR A 151 -16.03 5.75 26.84
CA TYR A 151 -16.43 6.71 25.83
C TYR A 151 -16.30 6.15 24.42
N VAL A 152 -17.37 6.22 23.63
CA VAL A 152 -17.39 5.74 22.24
C VAL A 152 -16.32 6.40 21.36
N GLY A 153 -15.98 7.67 21.64
CA GLY A 153 -14.94 8.41 20.94
C GLY A 153 -13.52 7.87 21.11
N LEU A 154 -13.27 6.97 22.08
CA LEU A 154 -11.97 6.33 22.27
C LEU A 154 -11.69 5.16 21.31
N TYR A 155 -12.74 4.57 20.75
CA TYR A 155 -12.55 3.46 19.77
C TYR A 155 -11.74 3.86 18.52
N PRO A 156 -12.00 4.99 17.85
CA PRO A 156 -11.15 5.44 16.76
C PRO A 156 -9.69 5.67 17.17
N VAL A 157 -9.45 6.17 18.38
CA VAL A 157 -8.10 6.37 18.91
C VAL A 157 -7.39 5.03 19.12
N LEU A 158 -8.10 4.06 19.71
CA LEU A 158 -7.58 2.69 19.89
C LEU A 158 -7.23 2.05 18.53
N VAL A 159 -8.12 2.17 17.55
CA VAL A 159 -7.90 1.64 16.20
C VAL A 159 -6.68 2.28 15.55
N MET A 160 -6.51 3.61 15.65
CA MET A 160 -5.32 4.29 15.16
C MET A 160 -4.05 3.82 15.87
N ALA A 161 -4.10 3.63 17.19
CA ALA A 161 -2.96 3.14 17.96
C ALA A 161 -2.56 1.72 17.52
N LEU A 162 -3.52 0.82 17.32
CA LEU A 162 -3.28 -0.54 16.81
C LEU A 162 -2.70 -0.52 15.40
N MET A 163 -3.17 0.37 14.54
CA MET A 163 -2.66 0.55 13.18
C MET A 163 -1.18 0.98 13.21
N PHE A 164 -0.84 2.03 13.97
CA PHE A 164 0.54 2.49 14.10
C PHE A 164 1.45 1.44 14.73
N PHE A 165 0.95 0.71 15.72
CA PHE A 165 1.67 -0.38 16.35
C PHE A 165 1.98 -1.51 15.34
N THR A 166 0.98 -1.95 14.57
CA THR A 166 1.13 -2.98 13.54
C THR A 166 2.14 -2.53 12.48
N TYR A 167 2.00 -1.29 11.98
CA TYR A 167 2.94 -0.73 11.03
C TYR A 167 4.37 -0.74 11.56
N SER A 168 4.58 -0.14 12.74
CA SER A 168 5.92 0.03 13.32
C SER A 168 6.62 -1.30 13.61
N ILE A 169 5.90 -2.28 14.16
CA ILE A 169 6.48 -3.60 14.42
C ILE A 169 6.81 -4.32 13.10
N THR A 170 5.91 -4.25 12.12
CA THR A 170 6.16 -4.89 10.82
C THR A 170 7.38 -4.29 10.13
N ASP A 171 7.50 -2.97 10.12
CA ASP A 171 8.64 -2.26 9.54
C ASP A 171 9.94 -2.60 10.28
N PHE A 172 9.92 -2.59 11.62
CA PHE A 172 11.06 -3.00 12.45
C PHE A 172 11.55 -4.42 12.16
N LEU A 173 10.64 -5.35 11.87
CA LEU A 173 10.98 -6.73 11.46
C LEU A 173 11.47 -6.81 10.00
N GLY A 174 11.44 -5.72 9.25
CA GLY A 174 11.81 -5.64 7.84
C GLY A 174 10.73 -6.15 6.91
N GLY A 175 9.46 -6.12 7.34
CA GLY A 175 8.28 -6.38 6.53
C GLY A 175 7.72 -5.11 5.93
N ASN A 176 6.72 -5.25 5.04
CA ASN A 176 5.98 -4.13 4.50
C ASN A 176 4.84 -3.74 5.45
N GLY A 177 5.03 -2.62 6.18
CA GLY A 177 4.04 -2.12 7.14
C GLY A 177 2.74 -1.67 6.49
N PHE A 178 2.78 -1.13 5.27
CA PHE A 178 1.57 -0.76 4.52
C PHE A 178 0.73 -2.00 4.17
N LEU A 179 1.37 -3.07 3.75
CA LEU A 179 0.69 -4.34 3.49
C LEU A 179 0.06 -4.91 4.77
N ALA A 180 0.77 -4.83 5.89
CA ALA A 180 0.28 -5.34 7.17
C ALA A 180 -0.96 -4.60 7.69
N ILE A 181 -1.02 -3.29 7.53
CA ILE A 181 -2.20 -2.51 7.98
C ILE A 181 -3.39 -2.60 7.02
N TYR A 182 -3.15 -2.97 5.76
CA TYR A 182 -4.21 -3.18 4.78
C TYR A 182 -4.93 -4.53 4.98
N LEU A 183 -4.22 -5.56 5.44
CA LEU A 183 -4.75 -6.91 5.68
C LEU A 183 -5.47 -7.04 7.02
#